data_8e268b05c689bfa16503821bc326b9ac
#
_entry.id   8e268b05c689bfa16503821bc326b9ac
#
_cell.length_a   1.000
_cell.length_b   1.000
_cell.length_c   1.000
_cell.angle_alpha   90.00
_cell.angle_beta   90.00
_cell.angle_gamma   90.00
#
_symmetry.space_group_name_H-M   'P 1'
#
loop_
_entity.id
_entity.type
_entity.pdbx_description
1 polymer ?
#
loop_
_entity_poly.entity_id
_entity_poly.type
_entity_poly.pdbx_seq_one_letter_code
_entity_poly.pdbx_strand_id
1 'polypeptide(L)'
;KEGALAGPRVLEHMVDTVLYFEGDTHSSFRLVRAIKNRFGAVNEIGVFAMTDKGLKGVSNPSAMFLSQHAEPVPGSCVMVTLEGSRPLLVEIQALVDSGGPSPRRLSVGLERDRLAMLLAVLHRHAGVACMDQDVFVNAVGGVRISEPAADLAVMLAITSSLRGKPLPKGFLAFGEVGLAGEVRPAPRGQDRLKEAAKLGFSVAVVPK
;
A
#
# COMPACT_ATOMS: atom_id res chain seq x y z
N LYS A 1 -14.83 -15.61 -7.68
CA LYS A 1 -15.86 -15.34 -6.66
C LYS A 1 -15.28 -14.29 -5.74
N GLU A 2 -15.49 -13.06 -6.10
CA GLU A 2 -14.98 -11.91 -5.38
C GLU A 2 -15.76 -11.74 -4.08
N GLY A 3 -15.05 -11.80 -2.95
CA GLY A 3 -15.51 -11.34 -1.63
C GLY A 3 -16.61 -12.14 -0.92
N ALA A 4 -17.10 -13.23 -1.48
CA ALA A 4 -18.06 -14.09 -0.80
C ALA A 4 -17.38 -15.31 -0.17
N LEU A 5 -17.63 -15.55 1.10
CA LEU A 5 -17.22 -16.76 1.79
C LEU A 5 -17.71 -18.00 1.00
N ALA A 6 -16.79 -18.91 0.70
CA ALA A 6 -17.14 -20.15 0.03
C ALA A 6 -17.84 -21.08 1.04
N GLY A 7 -19.12 -21.36 0.81
CA GLY A 7 -19.91 -22.27 1.64
C GLY A 7 -21.24 -21.68 2.08
N PRO A 8 -22.10 -22.46 2.72
CA PRO A 8 -23.35 -21.97 3.26
C PRO A 8 -23.07 -20.96 4.39
N ARG A 9 -23.59 -19.74 4.28
CA ARG A 9 -23.49 -18.71 5.34
C ARG A 9 -24.01 -19.18 6.70
N VAL A 10 -24.82 -20.21 6.70
CA VAL A 10 -25.36 -20.84 7.91
C VAL A 10 -24.25 -21.34 8.85
N LEU A 11 -23.14 -21.87 8.32
CA LEU A 11 -22.02 -22.35 9.12
C LEU A 11 -21.31 -21.23 9.87
N GLU A 12 -21.27 -20.02 9.34
CA GLU A 12 -20.65 -18.86 10.00
C GLU A 12 -21.34 -18.52 11.34
N HIS A 13 -22.64 -18.78 11.43
CA HIS A 13 -23.41 -18.53 12.65
C HIS A 13 -23.21 -19.63 13.70
N MET A 14 -22.82 -20.83 13.28
CA MET A 14 -22.67 -22.01 14.14
C MET A 14 -21.27 -22.17 14.73
N VAL A 15 -20.26 -21.54 14.14
CA VAL A 15 -18.86 -21.64 14.59
C VAL A 15 -18.43 -20.42 15.38
N ASP A 16 -17.48 -20.59 16.28
CA ASP A 16 -16.97 -19.51 17.12
C ASP A 16 -15.93 -18.65 16.43
N THR A 17 -15.22 -19.20 15.46
CA THR A 17 -14.17 -18.51 14.72
C THR A 17 -14.27 -18.79 13.22
N VAL A 18 -14.15 -17.74 12.41
CA VAL A 18 -14.07 -17.83 10.95
C VAL A 18 -12.78 -17.16 10.50
N LEU A 19 -11.91 -17.92 9.85
CA LEU A 19 -10.67 -17.45 9.27
C LEU A 19 -10.81 -17.44 7.74
N TYR A 20 -10.39 -16.34 7.14
CA TYR A 20 -10.37 -16.16 5.71
C TYR A 20 -8.92 -16.18 5.20
N PHE A 21 -8.66 -17.02 4.20
CA PHE A 21 -7.37 -17.09 3.53
C PHE A 21 -7.42 -16.25 2.27
N GLU A 22 -6.57 -15.23 2.21
CA GLU A 22 -6.40 -14.35 1.07
C GLU A 22 -5.05 -14.63 0.42
N GLY A 23 -5.00 -14.63 -0.89
CA GLY A 23 -3.75 -14.75 -1.64
C GLY A 23 -4.00 -15.00 -3.11
N ASP A 24 -3.18 -14.42 -3.95
CA ASP A 24 -3.16 -14.68 -5.37
C ASP A 24 -2.36 -15.96 -5.65
N THR A 25 -2.71 -16.70 -6.69
CA THR A 25 -1.97 -17.87 -7.17
C THR A 25 -0.52 -17.55 -7.54
N HIS A 26 -0.24 -16.32 -7.89
CA HIS A 26 1.10 -15.83 -8.24
C HIS A 26 1.88 -15.25 -7.06
N SER A 27 1.25 -15.09 -5.89
CA SER A 27 1.90 -14.59 -4.68
C SER A 27 2.53 -15.73 -3.89
N SER A 28 3.77 -15.52 -3.43
CA SER A 28 4.49 -16.47 -2.56
C SER A 28 4.01 -16.44 -1.11
N PHE A 29 2.99 -15.65 -0.78
CA PHE A 29 2.47 -15.57 0.57
C PHE A 29 0.94 -15.57 0.62
N ARG A 30 0.45 -15.82 1.81
CA ARG A 30 -0.99 -15.85 2.15
C ARG A 30 -1.23 -14.97 3.36
N LEU A 31 -2.31 -14.22 3.30
CA LEU A 31 -2.85 -13.52 4.46
C LEU A 31 -3.95 -14.39 5.08
N VAL A 32 -3.95 -14.51 6.39
CA VAL A 32 -5.02 -15.18 7.15
C VAL A 32 -5.67 -14.12 8.03
N ARG A 33 -6.93 -13.86 7.76
CA ARG A 33 -7.72 -12.83 8.45
C ARG A 33 -8.82 -13.46 9.30
N ALA A 34 -8.95 -13.01 10.55
CA ALA A 34 -10.07 -13.36 11.39
C ALA A 34 -11.28 -12.48 11.03
N ILE A 35 -12.32 -13.09 10.47
CA ILE A 35 -13.59 -12.42 10.13
C ILE A 35 -14.55 -12.46 11.32
N LYS A 36 -14.57 -13.59 12.03
CA LYS A 36 -15.33 -13.79 13.25
C LYS A 36 -14.41 -14.42 14.29
N ASN A 37 -14.44 -13.92 15.50
CA ASN A 37 -13.72 -14.51 16.61
C ASN A 37 -14.47 -14.21 17.92
N ARG A 38 -15.11 -15.22 18.49
CA ARG A 38 -15.90 -15.09 19.72
C ARG A 38 -15.02 -14.85 20.95
N PHE A 39 -13.78 -15.33 20.93
CA PHE A 39 -12.88 -15.35 22.09
C PHE A 39 -11.74 -14.32 22.00
N GLY A 40 -11.73 -13.47 21.00
CA GLY A 40 -10.67 -12.50 20.80
C GLY A 40 -11.01 -11.42 19.78
N ALA A 41 -9.99 -10.63 19.41
CA ALA A 41 -10.15 -9.57 18.43
C ALA A 41 -10.47 -10.12 17.03
N VAL A 42 -11.32 -9.42 16.31
CA VAL A 42 -11.51 -9.57 14.87
C VAL A 42 -10.58 -8.59 14.15
N ASN A 43 -10.35 -8.82 12.86
CA ASN A 43 -9.40 -8.06 12.02
C ASN A 43 -7.92 -8.27 12.36
N GLU A 44 -7.61 -9.30 13.13
CA GLU A 44 -6.24 -9.79 13.28
C GLU A 44 -5.80 -10.46 11.99
N ILE A 45 -4.53 -10.19 11.59
CA ILE A 45 -3.94 -10.73 10.36
C ILE A 45 -2.66 -11.48 10.65
N GLY A 46 -2.60 -12.72 10.18
CA GLY A 46 -1.38 -13.50 10.05
C GLY A 46 -0.83 -13.44 8.61
N VAL A 47 0.47 -13.26 8.47
CA VAL A 47 1.16 -13.34 7.17
C VAL A 47 2.01 -14.59 7.13
N PHE A 48 1.82 -15.39 6.08
CA PHE A 48 2.50 -16.67 5.90
C PHE A 48 3.14 -16.74 4.52
N ALA A 49 4.36 -17.22 4.45
CA ALA A 49 5.01 -17.57 3.19
C ALA A 49 4.63 -18.99 2.77
N MET A 50 4.39 -19.19 1.48
CA MET A 50 4.25 -20.51 0.88
C MET A 50 5.63 -21.11 0.66
N THR A 51 5.86 -22.27 1.22
CA THR A 51 7.11 -23.04 1.04
C THR A 51 6.79 -24.44 0.52
N ASP A 52 7.80 -25.16 0.08
CA ASP A 52 7.71 -26.59 -0.29
C ASP A 52 7.21 -27.48 0.86
N LYS A 53 7.37 -27.02 2.09
CA LYS A 53 6.91 -27.69 3.33
C LYS A 53 5.59 -27.15 3.87
N GLY A 54 4.91 -26.26 3.11
CA GLY A 54 3.63 -25.66 3.52
C GLY A 54 3.77 -24.20 3.97
N LEU A 55 2.81 -23.73 4.77
CA LEU A 55 2.75 -22.36 5.26
C LEU A 55 3.74 -22.14 6.41
N LYS A 56 4.58 -21.13 6.28
CA LYS A 56 5.50 -20.68 7.32
C LYS A 56 5.16 -19.23 7.74
N GLY A 57 4.95 -19.00 9.04
CA GLY A 57 4.70 -17.66 9.58
C GLY A 57 5.86 -16.71 9.27
N VAL A 58 5.51 -15.49 8.86
CA VAL A 58 6.47 -14.41 8.55
C VAL A 58 6.54 -13.46 9.73
N SER A 59 7.69 -13.37 10.37
CA SER A 59 7.91 -12.49 11.54
C SER A 59 7.97 -11.00 11.14
N ASN A 60 8.57 -10.69 9.98
CA ASN A 60 8.64 -9.35 9.41
C ASN A 60 7.99 -9.33 8.02
N PRO A 61 6.65 -9.22 7.94
CA PRO A 61 5.96 -9.22 6.65
C PRO A 61 6.30 -7.99 5.80
N SER A 62 6.64 -6.86 6.39
CA SER A 62 7.02 -5.65 5.64
C SER A 62 8.22 -5.87 4.71
N ALA A 63 9.15 -6.76 5.06
CA ALA A 63 10.27 -7.09 4.20
C ALA A 63 9.87 -7.66 2.83
N MET A 64 8.66 -8.20 2.72
CA MET A 64 8.12 -8.77 1.48
C MET A 64 7.54 -7.70 0.53
N PHE A 65 7.20 -6.54 1.07
CA PHE A 65 6.57 -5.43 0.36
C PHE A 65 7.52 -4.26 0.12
N LEU A 66 8.80 -4.46 0.40
CA LEU A 66 9.87 -3.50 0.18
C LEU A 66 10.87 -4.07 -0.83
N SER A 67 11.24 -3.27 -1.83
CA SER A 67 12.31 -3.63 -2.75
C SER A 67 13.67 -3.51 -2.04
N GLN A 68 14.57 -4.41 -2.38
CA GLN A 68 15.94 -4.39 -1.85
C GLN A 68 16.85 -3.61 -2.82
N HIS A 69 16.72 -2.31 -2.85
CA HIS A 69 17.65 -1.45 -3.56
C HIS A 69 18.85 -1.13 -2.65
N ALA A 70 20.06 -1.29 -3.16
CA ALA A 70 21.28 -0.92 -2.43
C ALA A 70 21.31 0.59 -2.13
N GLU A 71 20.87 1.39 -3.11
CA GLU A 71 20.76 2.84 -3.02
C GLU A 71 19.33 3.31 -3.35
N PRO A 72 18.91 4.48 -2.82
CA PRO A 72 17.62 5.06 -3.18
C PRO A 72 17.48 5.28 -4.69
N VAL A 73 16.33 4.95 -5.24
CA VAL A 73 16.00 5.10 -6.67
C VAL A 73 14.87 6.09 -6.87
N PRO A 74 14.85 6.86 -7.98
CA PRO A 74 13.72 7.70 -8.32
C PRO A 74 12.44 6.90 -8.51
N GLY A 75 11.32 7.47 -8.09
CA GLY A 75 10.01 6.84 -8.26
C GLY A 75 9.63 5.88 -7.14
N SER A 76 10.42 5.73 -6.09
CA SER A 76 10.09 4.88 -4.94
C SER A 76 9.74 5.73 -3.72
N CYS A 77 8.64 5.39 -3.05
CA CYS A 77 8.24 5.95 -1.76
C CYS A 77 7.63 4.86 -0.88
N VAL A 78 8.12 4.72 0.33
CA VAL A 78 7.55 3.78 1.30
C VAL A 78 6.39 4.44 2.04
N MET A 79 5.32 3.69 2.28
CA MET A 79 4.21 4.05 3.14
C MET A 79 3.97 2.99 4.20
N VAL A 80 3.18 3.32 5.20
CA VAL A 80 2.63 2.34 6.14
C VAL A 80 1.14 2.22 5.88
N THR A 81 0.70 1.06 5.43
CA THR A 81 -0.72 0.72 5.28
C THR A 81 -1.23 -0.05 6.51
N LEU A 82 -2.54 -0.03 6.72
CA LEU A 82 -3.18 -0.88 7.72
C LEU A 82 -3.86 -2.05 7.04
N GLU A 83 -3.43 -3.25 7.38
CA GLU A 83 -4.13 -4.48 7.04
C GLU A 83 -4.84 -4.98 8.30
N GLY A 84 -6.17 -4.68 8.39
CA GLY A 84 -6.90 -4.84 9.65
C GLY A 84 -6.32 -3.97 10.75
N SER A 85 -5.84 -4.58 11.83
CA SER A 85 -5.18 -3.90 12.94
C SER A 85 -3.66 -3.77 12.78
N ARG A 86 -3.06 -4.43 11.80
CA ARG A 86 -1.62 -4.55 11.63
C ARG A 86 -1.07 -3.49 10.67
N PRO A 87 -0.15 -2.62 11.13
CA PRO A 87 0.62 -1.75 10.24
C PRO A 87 1.61 -2.58 9.42
N LEU A 88 1.67 -2.34 8.11
CA LEU A 88 2.62 -2.95 7.18
C LEU A 88 3.29 -1.86 6.35
N LEU A 89 4.61 -1.91 6.22
CA LEU A 89 5.33 -1.05 5.30
C LEU A 89 5.21 -1.63 3.90
N VAL A 90 4.84 -0.78 2.95
CA VAL A 90 4.71 -1.13 1.54
C VAL A 90 5.41 -0.07 0.70
N GLU A 91 6.19 -0.50 -0.27
CA GLU A 91 6.79 0.39 -1.23
C GLU A 91 5.81 0.68 -2.37
N ILE A 92 5.62 1.95 -2.65
CA ILE A 92 4.92 2.45 -3.84
C ILE A 92 5.97 2.82 -4.86
N GLN A 93 5.86 2.25 -6.05
CA GLN A 93 6.72 2.58 -7.19
C GLN A 93 5.93 3.33 -8.25
N ALA A 94 6.50 4.39 -8.76
CA ALA A 94 5.95 5.16 -9.86
C ALA A 94 6.98 5.30 -10.98
N LEU A 95 6.51 5.15 -12.20
CA LEU A 95 7.27 5.45 -13.41
C LEU A 95 6.51 6.51 -14.20
N VAL A 96 7.17 7.63 -14.44
CA VAL A 96 6.71 8.69 -15.33
C VAL A 96 7.63 8.72 -16.53
N ASP A 97 7.04 8.56 -17.71
CA ASP A 97 7.80 8.51 -18.96
C ASP A 97 7.13 9.38 -20.02
N SER A 98 7.84 9.64 -21.11
CA SER A 98 7.29 10.40 -22.24
C SER A 98 6.05 9.70 -22.78
N GLY A 99 4.94 10.44 -22.82
CA GLY A 99 3.66 9.95 -23.34
C GLY A 99 3.56 10.15 -24.85
N GLY A 100 2.69 9.35 -25.46
CA GLY A 100 2.27 9.55 -26.85
C GLY A 100 1.05 10.50 -26.94
N PRO A 101 0.34 10.50 -28.08
CA PRO A 101 -0.86 11.32 -28.29
C PRO A 101 -1.99 11.04 -27.29
N SER A 102 -1.97 9.86 -26.66
CA SER A 102 -2.92 9.44 -25.61
C SER A 102 -2.15 8.90 -24.41
N PRO A 103 -1.79 9.76 -23.45
CA PRO A 103 -1.02 9.34 -22.28
C PRO A 103 -1.72 8.25 -21.46
N ARG A 104 -0.96 7.23 -21.10
CA ARG A 104 -1.47 6.07 -20.35
C ARG A 104 -1.43 6.33 -18.85
N ARG A 105 -2.45 5.85 -18.16
CA ARG A 105 -2.57 5.87 -16.69
C ARG A 105 -2.82 4.44 -16.22
N LEU A 106 -1.85 3.83 -15.59
CA LEU A 106 -1.96 2.46 -15.08
C LEU A 106 -1.65 2.43 -13.60
N SER A 107 -2.51 1.73 -12.87
CA SER A 107 -2.35 1.52 -11.44
C SER A 107 -2.49 0.02 -11.14
N VAL A 108 -1.52 -0.53 -10.42
CA VAL A 108 -1.52 -1.92 -9.94
C VAL A 108 -1.45 -1.90 -8.42
N GLY A 109 -2.41 -2.54 -7.78
CA GLY A 109 -2.52 -2.55 -6.32
C GLY A 109 -3.13 -1.29 -5.69
N LEU A 110 -3.50 -0.28 -6.49
CA LEU A 110 -4.15 0.96 -6.06
C LEU A 110 -5.34 1.25 -6.98
N GLU A 111 -6.29 2.03 -6.53
CA GLU A 111 -7.47 2.38 -7.34
C GLU A 111 -7.12 3.35 -8.48
N ARG A 112 -7.57 3.00 -9.70
CA ARG A 112 -7.28 3.77 -10.91
C ARG A 112 -7.86 5.19 -10.89
N ASP A 113 -9.08 5.32 -10.41
CA ASP A 113 -9.77 6.62 -10.38
C ASP A 113 -9.11 7.55 -9.36
N ARG A 114 -8.57 6.98 -8.27
CA ARG A 114 -7.78 7.73 -7.30
C ARG A 114 -6.51 8.31 -7.92
N LEU A 115 -5.80 7.54 -8.74
CA LEU A 115 -4.60 8.02 -9.45
C LEU A 115 -4.93 9.25 -10.32
N ALA A 116 -6.02 9.22 -11.07
CA ALA A 116 -6.43 10.34 -11.92
C ALA A 116 -6.69 11.62 -11.09
N MET A 117 -7.34 11.48 -9.94
CA MET A 117 -7.55 12.60 -9.00
C MET A 117 -6.24 13.17 -8.46
N LEU A 118 -5.32 12.31 -8.04
CA LEU A 118 -4.03 12.73 -7.49
C LEU A 118 -3.17 13.46 -8.53
N LEU A 119 -3.21 13.05 -9.79
CA LEU A 119 -2.54 13.74 -10.89
C LEU A 119 -3.12 15.15 -11.11
N ALA A 120 -4.43 15.32 -11.01
CA ALA A 120 -5.08 16.61 -11.10
C ALA A 120 -4.68 17.53 -9.92
N VAL A 121 -4.61 16.99 -8.70
CA VAL A 121 -4.15 17.73 -7.51
C VAL A 121 -2.67 18.13 -7.65
N LEU A 122 -1.80 17.23 -8.10
CA LEU A 122 -0.39 17.53 -8.37
C LEU A 122 -0.22 18.68 -9.36
N HIS A 123 -0.97 18.65 -10.45
CA HIS A 123 -0.93 19.71 -11.45
C HIS A 123 -1.43 21.04 -10.87
N ARG A 124 -2.60 21.04 -10.25
CA ARG A 124 -3.29 22.27 -9.82
C ARG A 124 -2.62 22.94 -8.62
N HIS A 125 -2.21 22.17 -7.62
CA HIS A 125 -1.76 22.68 -6.32
C HIS A 125 -0.27 22.58 -6.09
N ALA A 126 0.41 21.61 -6.71
CA ALA A 126 1.86 21.44 -6.56
C ALA A 126 2.68 21.90 -7.77
N GLY A 127 2.03 22.34 -8.85
CA GLY A 127 2.73 22.74 -10.07
C GLY A 127 3.49 21.59 -10.76
N VAL A 128 3.11 20.34 -10.48
CA VAL A 128 3.72 19.13 -11.05
C VAL A 128 2.84 18.64 -12.17
N ALA A 129 3.24 18.91 -13.42
CA ALA A 129 2.47 18.56 -14.60
C ALA A 129 2.91 17.22 -15.18
N CYS A 130 1.97 16.28 -15.29
CA CYS A 130 2.16 14.98 -15.93
C CYS A 130 1.07 14.71 -16.99
N MET A 131 0.46 15.77 -17.53
CA MET A 131 -0.73 15.64 -18.41
C MET A 131 -0.41 14.96 -19.73
N ASP A 132 0.77 15.19 -20.26
CA ASP A 132 1.31 14.68 -21.52
C ASP A 132 2.22 13.44 -21.35
N GLN A 133 2.32 12.91 -20.14
CA GLN A 133 3.22 11.81 -19.83
C GLN A 133 2.47 10.54 -19.43
N ASP A 134 3.06 9.40 -19.75
CA ASP A 134 2.62 8.11 -19.23
C ASP A 134 2.95 8.02 -17.73
N VAL A 135 1.99 7.57 -16.94
CA VAL A 135 2.17 7.39 -15.49
C VAL A 135 1.73 5.99 -15.09
N PHE A 136 2.69 5.25 -14.55
CA PHE A 136 2.49 3.90 -14.04
C PHE A 136 2.76 3.90 -12.54
N VAL A 137 1.86 3.32 -11.75
CA VAL A 137 2.03 3.19 -10.30
C VAL A 137 1.78 1.75 -9.89
N ASN A 138 2.62 1.24 -9.01
CA ASN A 138 2.57 -0.13 -8.53
C ASN A 138 2.81 -0.20 -7.01
N ALA A 139 1.97 -0.95 -6.31
CA ALA A 139 2.25 -1.37 -4.94
C ALA A 139 3.05 -2.68 -4.96
N VAL A 140 4.26 -2.66 -4.37
CA VAL A 140 5.18 -3.80 -4.39
C VAL A 140 4.60 -5.00 -3.63
N GLY A 141 4.87 -6.20 -4.14
CA GLY A 141 4.47 -7.46 -3.51
C GLY A 141 3.04 -7.90 -3.81
N GLY A 142 2.36 -7.24 -4.77
CA GLY A 142 1.00 -7.61 -5.16
C GLY A 142 -0.06 -7.28 -4.11
N VAL A 143 0.25 -6.44 -3.14
CA VAL A 143 -0.70 -5.98 -2.14
C VAL A 143 -1.72 -5.03 -2.78
N ARG A 144 -2.96 -5.09 -2.31
CA ARG A 144 -4.00 -4.12 -2.67
C ARG A 144 -4.18 -3.12 -1.54
N ILE A 145 -3.95 -1.86 -1.84
CA ILE A 145 -4.10 -0.75 -0.91
C ILE A 145 -5.36 0.03 -1.32
N SER A 146 -6.39 -0.05 -0.51
CA SER A 146 -7.68 0.65 -0.73
C SER A 146 -7.83 1.90 0.14
N GLU A 147 -6.95 2.09 1.13
CA GLU A 147 -7.05 3.23 2.02
C GLU A 147 -6.49 4.53 1.39
N PRO A 148 -7.16 5.67 1.58
CA PRO A 148 -6.69 6.97 1.07
C PRO A 148 -5.35 7.44 1.65
N ALA A 149 -4.91 6.86 2.76
CA ALA A 149 -3.61 7.17 3.37
C ALA A 149 -2.41 6.93 2.44
N ALA A 150 -2.59 6.21 1.34
CA ALA A 150 -1.58 6.00 0.29
C ALA A 150 -1.30 7.24 -0.57
N ASP A 151 -2.22 8.20 -0.62
CA ASP A 151 -2.18 9.32 -1.56
C ASP A 151 -0.86 10.09 -1.54
N LEU A 152 -0.42 10.48 -0.36
CA LEU A 152 0.80 11.27 -0.22
C LEU A 152 2.04 10.51 -0.73
N ALA A 153 2.14 9.22 -0.43
CA ALA A 153 3.23 8.38 -0.93
C ALA A 153 3.19 8.22 -2.46
N VAL A 154 2.00 8.06 -3.04
CA VAL A 154 1.81 7.98 -4.49
C VAL A 154 2.25 9.29 -5.15
N MET A 155 1.83 10.44 -4.63
CA MET A 155 2.20 11.75 -5.17
C MET A 155 3.72 12.01 -5.10
N LEU A 156 4.35 11.61 -3.99
CA LEU A 156 5.80 11.75 -3.82
C LEU A 156 6.58 10.81 -4.74
N ALA A 157 6.11 9.56 -4.92
CA ALA A 157 6.71 8.62 -5.86
C ALA A 157 6.63 9.15 -7.30
N ILE A 158 5.47 9.66 -7.73
CA ILE A 158 5.28 10.27 -9.05
C ILE A 158 6.22 11.48 -9.23
N THR A 159 6.26 12.37 -8.25
CA THR A 159 7.11 13.56 -8.31
C THR A 159 8.61 13.20 -8.35
N SER A 160 9.01 12.20 -7.57
CA SER A 160 10.36 11.65 -7.55
C SER A 160 10.76 11.09 -8.93
N SER A 161 9.88 10.28 -9.54
CA SER A 161 10.10 9.73 -10.87
C SER A 161 10.22 10.83 -11.94
N LEU A 162 9.26 11.75 -11.97
CA LEU A 162 9.24 12.86 -12.95
C LEU A 162 10.51 13.70 -12.88
N ARG A 163 11.02 13.96 -11.67
CA ARG A 163 12.22 14.77 -11.46
C ARG A 163 13.52 13.99 -11.54
N GLY A 164 13.49 12.68 -11.69
CA GLY A 164 14.67 11.82 -11.66
C GLY A 164 15.47 11.91 -10.35
N LYS A 165 14.81 12.27 -9.24
CA LYS A 165 15.46 12.47 -7.94
C LYS A 165 14.89 11.49 -6.90
N PRO A 166 15.71 10.60 -6.33
CA PRO A 166 15.26 9.69 -5.30
C PRO A 166 14.88 10.44 -4.01
N LEU A 167 13.96 9.85 -3.25
CA LEU A 167 13.71 10.25 -1.87
C LEU A 167 14.86 9.76 -0.97
N PRO A 168 15.11 10.42 0.17
CA PRO A 168 16.18 10.00 1.08
C PRO A 168 16.02 8.57 1.59
N LYS A 169 17.12 7.91 1.92
CA LYS A 169 17.08 6.60 2.58
C LYS A 169 16.37 6.69 3.92
N GLY A 170 15.55 5.69 4.24
CA GLY A 170 14.76 5.69 5.49
C GLY A 170 13.62 6.70 5.51
N PHE A 171 13.21 7.18 4.35
CA PHE A 171 12.06 8.09 4.18
C PHE A 171 10.77 7.31 3.97
N LEU A 172 9.70 7.79 4.58
CA LEU A 172 8.35 7.31 4.32
C LEU A 172 7.33 8.45 4.35
N ALA A 173 6.17 8.19 3.77
CA ALA A 173 5.06 9.14 3.82
C ALA A 173 3.72 8.41 3.89
N PHE A 174 2.74 9.00 4.56
CA PHE A 174 1.35 8.60 4.48
C PHE A 174 0.43 9.77 4.81
N GLY A 175 -0.75 9.77 4.23
CA GLY A 175 -1.78 10.78 4.42
C GLY A 175 -2.75 10.79 3.27
N GLU A 176 -4.01 11.10 3.54
CA GLU A 176 -5.02 11.33 2.51
C GLU A 176 -4.84 12.73 1.92
N VAL A 177 -5.00 12.86 0.61
CA VAL A 177 -4.94 14.16 -0.06
C VAL A 177 -6.31 14.52 -0.65
N GLY A 178 -6.85 15.66 -0.22
CA GLY A 178 -8.11 16.17 -0.72
C GLY A 178 -7.96 16.96 -2.02
N LEU A 179 -9.06 17.20 -2.70
CA LEU A 179 -9.09 17.92 -3.99
C LEU A 179 -8.68 19.39 -3.89
N ALA A 180 -8.74 19.98 -2.70
CA ALA A 180 -8.23 21.33 -2.44
C ALA A 180 -6.72 21.35 -2.13
N GLY A 181 -6.04 20.20 -2.20
CA GLY A 181 -4.62 20.05 -1.91
C GLY A 181 -4.29 19.90 -0.43
N GLU A 182 -5.30 19.81 0.43
CA GLU A 182 -5.10 19.57 1.86
C GLU A 182 -4.64 18.14 2.13
N VAL A 183 -3.80 17.95 3.13
CA VAL A 183 -3.36 16.64 3.61
C VAL A 183 -4.09 16.32 4.90
N ARG A 184 -4.82 15.22 4.92
CA ARG A 184 -5.65 14.78 6.04
C ARG A 184 -4.98 13.66 6.83
N PRO A 185 -5.24 13.60 8.16
CA PRO A 185 -4.73 12.54 9.00
C PRO A 185 -5.17 11.15 8.54
N ALA A 186 -4.26 10.19 8.70
CA ALA A 186 -4.55 8.77 8.54
C ALA A 186 -4.93 8.14 9.89
N PRO A 187 -5.86 7.19 9.93
CA PRO A 187 -6.16 6.46 11.16
C PRO A 187 -4.91 5.77 11.73
N ARG A 188 -4.79 5.78 13.06
CA ARG A 188 -3.70 5.12 13.79
C ARG A 188 -2.29 5.57 13.37
N GLY A 189 -2.09 6.86 13.13
CA GLY A 189 -0.82 7.43 12.68
C GLY A 189 0.36 7.06 13.59
N GLN A 190 0.17 7.07 14.91
CA GLN A 190 1.21 6.70 15.88
C GLN A 190 1.66 5.24 15.75
N ASP A 191 0.73 4.31 15.50
CA ASP A 191 1.07 2.90 15.32
C ASP A 191 1.84 2.67 14.01
N ARG A 192 1.47 3.40 12.96
CA ARG A 192 2.21 3.41 11.68
C ARG A 192 3.65 3.88 11.89
N LEU A 193 3.85 4.98 12.61
CA LEU A 193 5.18 5.53 12.89
C LEU A 193 6.02 4.59 13.78
N LYS A 194 5.41 3.97 14.80
CA LYS A 194 6.09 2.98 15.63
C LYS A 194 6.60 1.79 14.83
N GLU A 195 5.78 1.27 13.92
CA GLU A 195 6.19 0.15 13.05
C GLU A 195 7.32 0.56 12.10
N ALA A 196 7.23 1.74 11.49
CA ALA A 196 8.28 2.28 10.64
C ALA A 196 9.62 2.44 11.39
N ALA A 197 9.59 2.98 12.60
CA ALA A 197 10.78 3.16 13.43
C ALA A 197 11.46 1.82 13.77
N LYS A 198 10.69 0.76 14.07
CA LYS A 198 11.24 -0.59 14.30
C LYS A 198 12.01 -1.13 13.11
N LEU A 199 11.64 -0.73 11.90
CA LEU A 199 12.26 -1.18 10.66
C LEU A 199 13.34 -0.21 10.13
N GLY A 200 13.75 0.77 10.96
CA GLY A 200 14.87 1.65 10.67
C GLY A 200 14.51 2.89 9.82
N PHE A 201 13.24 3.20 9.65
CA PHE A 201 12.82 4.43 8.99
C PHE A 201 12.92 5.60 9.96
N SER A 202 13.61 6.66 9.56
CA SER A 202 13.98 7.79 10.43
C SER A 202 13.35 9.11 10.03
N VAL A 203 12.80 9.21 8.81
CA VAL A 203 12.17 10.42 8.28
C VAL A 203 10.76 10.10 7.81
N ALA A 204 9.77 10.80 8.35
CA ALA A 204 8.38 10.62 7.97
C ALA A 204 7.73 11.96 7.59
N VAL A 205 7.08 12.00 6.44
CA VAL A 205 6.19 13.10 6.05
C VAL A 205 4.76 12.63 6.24
N VAL A 206 4.10 13.23 7.21
CA VAL A 206 2.77 12.84 7.67
C VAL A 206 1.93 14.07 7.99
N PRO A 207 0.60 13.96 7.96
CA PRO A 207 -0.27 15.03 8.43
C PRO A 207 -0.01 15.35 9.91
N LYS A 208 -0.22 16.63 10.28
CA LYS A 208 -0.17 17.06 11.66
C LYS A 208 -1.36 16.56 12.47
#